data_aad3f69d1d10538ad0d699b33394ce5b
#
_entry.id   aad3f69d1d10538ad0d699b33394ce5b
#
_cell.length_a   1.000
_cell.length_b   1.000
_cell.length_c   1.000
_cell.angle_alpha   90.00
_cell.angle_beta   90.00
_cell.angle_gamma   90.00
#
_symmetry.space_group_name_H-M   'P 1'
#
loop_
_entity.id
_entity.type
_entity.pdbx_description
1 polymer ?
#
loop_
_entity_poly.entity_id
_entity_poly.type
_entity_poly.pdbx_seq_one_letter_code
_entity_poly.pdbx_strand_id
1 'polypeptide(L)'
;MTLPQVPPEEAAPFYKDFLAAFPDGRVGIHLQTQVVELEELCVGLTESGAMFRYAEGKWTIKEVIGHLLDTERVYAYRLLRISRGDVTELPGFDETTYASEGQFNLRSVEELVSEFKLQRASTLALVNGIPPAAWPRVGTANGFRTSARALVYIAHHCRVLRERYRLPATR
;
A
#
# COMPACT_ATOMS: atom_id res chain seq x y z
N MET A 1 -4.65 -15.30 6.18
CA MET A 1 -5.71 -15.43 5.18
C MET A 1 -5.08 -15.67 3.82
N THR A 2 -5.59 -16.61 3.05
CA THR A 2 -5.18 -16.87 1.66
C THR A 2 -6.33 -16.45 0.76
N LEU A 3 -6.05 -15.63 -0.23
CA LEU A 3 -7.02 -15.24 -1.26
C LEU A 3 -6.78 -16.06 -2.53
N PRO A 4 -7.84 -16.40 -3.28
CA PRO A 4 -7.68 -16.97 -4.62
C PRO A 4 -6.88 -16.03 -5.51
N GLN A 5 -6.15 -16.58 -6.48
CA GLN A 5 -5.49 -15.78 -7.49
C GLN A 5 -6.46 -14.81 -8.16
N VAL A 6 -5.96 -13.63 -8.51
CA VAL A 6 -6.74 -12.61 -9.19
C VAL A 6 -6.65 -12.86 -10.70
N PRO A 7 -7.77 -13.13 -11.38
CA PRO A 7 -7.78 -13.22 -12.83
C PRO A 7 -7.35 -11.88 -13.46
N PRO A 8 -6.61 -11.92 -14.58
CA PRO A 8 -6.11 -10.69 -15.23
C PRO A 8 -7.19 -9.65 -15.56
N GLU A 9 -8.40 -10.10 -15.86
CA GLU A 9 -9.55 -9.24 -16.17
C GLU A 9 -10.17 -8.53 -14.96
N GLU A 10 -9.76 -8.93 -13.75
CA GLU A 10 -10.23 -8.32 -12.50
C GLU A 10 -9.33 -7.20 -11.97
N ALA A 11 -8.27 -6.88 -12.68
CA ALA A 11 -7.36 -5.82 -12.29
C ALA A 11 -6.90 -5.01 -13.50
N ALA A 12 -6.62 -3.72 -13.30
CA ALA A 12 -6.03 -2.89 -14.33
C ALA A 12 -4.66 -3.47 -14.79
N PRO A 13 -4.30 -3.35 -16.07
CA PRO A 13 -3.09 -3.96 -16.63
C PRO A 13 -1.79 -3.60 -15.90
N PHE A 14 -1.70 -2.38 -15.38
CA PHE A 14 -0.52 -1.90 -14.64
C PHE A 14 -0.35 -2.54 -13.25
N TYR A 15 -1.35 -3.27 -12.74
CA TYR A 15 -1.24 -4.04 -11.48
C TYR A 15 -0.66 -5.44 -11.67
N LYS A 16 -0.37 -5.85 -12.89
CA LYS A 16 0.08 -7.21 -13.22
C LYS A 16 1.32 -7.62 -12.42
N ASP A 17 2.28 -6.73 -12.29
CA ASP A 17 3.53 -6.99 -11.56
C ASP A 17 3.29 -7.11 -10.04
N PHE A 18 2.34 -6.35 -9.50
CA PHE A 18 1.95 -6.47 -8.08
C PHE A 18 1.26 -7.79 -7.80
N LEU A 19 0.37 -8.24 -8.68
CA LEU A 19 -0.30 -9.52 -8.55
C LEU A 19 0.71 -10.68 -8.64
N ALA A 20 1.69 -10.57 -9.52
CA ALA A 20 2.75 -11.58 -9.70
C ALA A 20 3.69 -11.68 -8.48
N ALA A 21 3.80 -10.63 -7.67
CA ALA A 21 4.63 -10.62 -6.46
C ALA A 21 4.08 -11.55 -5.34
N PHE A 22 2.82 -11.99 -5.44
CA PHE A 22 2.18 -12.84 -4.44
C PHE A 22 1.56 -14.11 -5.03
N PRO A 23 2.37 -15.00 -5.60
CA PRO A 23 1.86 -16.18 -6.32
C PRO A 23 1.16 -17.19 -5.41
N ASP A 24 1.41 -17.15 -4.10
CA ASP A 24 0.87 -18.09 -3.11
C ASP A 24 -0.46 -17.63 -2.49
N GLY A 25 -0.94 -16.42 -2.82
CA GLY A 25 -2.19 -15.87 -2.30
C GLY A 25 -2.20 -15.54 -0.80
N ARG A 26 -1.07 -15.65 -0.08
CA ARG A 26 -0.99 -15.41 1.37
C ARG A 26 -0.89 -13.92 1.73
N VAL A 27 -1.74 -13.11 1.11
CA VAL A 27 -1.70 -11.65 1.20
C VAL A 27 -1.76 -11.13 2.64
N GLY A 28 -2.59 -11.74 3.49
CA GLY A 28 -2.70 -11.32 4.89
C GLY A 28 -1.38 -11.45 5.67
N ILE A 29 -0.59 -12.48 5.40
CA ILE A 29 0.74 -12.66 6.01
C ILE A 29 1.68 -11.57 5.49
N HIS A 30 1.70 -11.35 4.17
CA HIS A 30 2.55 -10.32 3.57
C HIS A 30 2.24 -8.92 4.10
N LEU A 31 0.95 -8.57 4.25
CA LEU A 31 0.54 -7.29 4.84
C LEU A 31 1.05 -7.12 6.28
N GLN A 32 1.05 -8.19 7.09
CA GLN A 32 1.59 -8.17 8.44
C GLN A 32 3.11 -8.04 8.44
N THR A 33 3.79 -8.82 7.60
CA THR A 33 5.25 -8.80 7.48
C THR A 33 5.77 -7.43 7.07
N GLN A 34 5.06 -6.71 6.20
CA GLN A 34 5.46 -5.37 5.76
C GLN A 34 5.55 -4.34 6.89
N VAL A 35 4.78 -4.49 7.96
CA VAL A 35 4.91 -3.62 9.13
C VAL A 35 6.28 -3.81 9.76
N VAL A 36 6.65 -5.07 10.01
CA VAL A 36 7.95 -5.42 10.57
C VAL A 36 9.08 -4.98 9.63
N GLU A 37 8.93 -5.22 8.34
CA GLU A 37 9.90 -4.79 7.33
C GLU A 37 10.13 -3.27 7.32
N LEU A 38 9.05 -2.48 7.42
CA LEU A 38 9.18 -1.01 7.47
C LEU A 38 9.86 -0.56 8.77
N GLU A 39 9.49 -1.15 9.91
CA GLU A 39 10.14 -0.86 11.19
C GLU A 39 11.64 -1.17 11.11
N GLU A 40 12.00 -2.36 10.62
CA GLU A 40 13.40 -2.77 10.46
C GLU A 40 14.18 -1.85 9.52
N LEU A 41 13.60 -1.45 8.40
CA LEU A 41 14.21 -0.53 7.45
C LEU A 41 14.46 0.87 8.06
N CYS A 42 13.67 1.27 9.05
CA CYS A 42 13.79 2.55 9.72
C CYS A 42 14.66 2.50 10.99
N VAL A 43 15.08 1.31 11.45
CA VAL A 43 15.98 1.19 12.62
C VAL A 43 17.30 1.90 12.36
N GLY A 44 17.63 2.86 13.24
CA GLY A 44 18.87 3.65 13.13
C GLY A 44 18.87 4.70 12.02
N LEU A 45 17.76 4.86 11.30
CA LEU A 45 17.60 5.93 10.31
C LEU A 45 17.48 7.27 11.04
N THR A 46 18.47 8.14 10.83
CA THR A 46 18.42 9.50 11.39
C THR A 46 17.43 10.37 10.63
N GLU A 47 16.93 11.43 11.26
CA GLU A 47 16.04 12.40 10.60
C GLU A 47 16.66 13.01 9.33
N SER A 48 17.98 13.31 9.36
CA SER A 48 18.70 13.78 8.18
C SER A 48 18.85 12.68 7.10
N GLY A 49 19.10 11.44 7.51
CA GLY A 49 19.15 10.29 6.60
C GLY A 49 17.82 10.03 5.90
N ALA A 50 16.70 10.26 6.60
CA ALA A 50 15.37 10.12 6.05
C ALA A 50 14.99 11.17 4.99
N MET A 51 15.77 12.23 4.88
CA MET A 51 15.67 13.24 3.80
C MET A 51 16.39 12.83 2.52
N PHE A 52 17.07 11.68 2.50
CA PHE A 52 17.78 11.19 1.33
C PHE A 52 16.83 10.93 0.16
N ARG A 53 17.29 11.31 -1.05
CA ARG A 53 16.67 11.05 -2.35
C ARG A 53 17.67 10.28 -3.20
N TYR A 54 17.27 9.18 -3.81
CA TYR A 54 18.20 8.37 -4.63
C TYR A 54 18.58 9.02 -5.97
N ALA A 55 17.83 10.04 -6.41
CA ALA A 55 18.13 10.89 -7.58
C ALA A 55 17.38 12.22 -7.47
N GLU A 56 17.78 13.20 -8.29
CA GLU A 56 17.09 14.48 -8.40
C GLU A 56 15.61 14.30 -8.80
N GLY A 57 14.72 15.08 -8.20
CA GLY A 57 13.28 15.02 -8.43
C GLY A 57 12.58 13.77 -7.87
N LYS A 58 13.30 12.91 -7.14
CA LYS A 58 12.68 11.76 -6.45
C LYS A 58 12.26 12.12 -5.03
N TRP A 59 11.33 11.38 -4.49
CA TRP A 59 10.85 11.55 -3.13
C TRP A 59 11.92 11.26 -2.08
N THR A 60 11.84 11.88 -0.92
CA THR A 60 12.59 11.48 0.25
C THR A 60 12.05 10.16 0.81
N ILE A 61 12.80 9.53 1.72
CA ILE A 61 12.31 8.34 2.43
C ILE A 61 11.02 8.68 3.19
N LYS A 62 10.93 9.86 3.83
CA LYS A 62 9.72 10.32 4.52
C LYS A 62 8.53 10.49 3.57
N GLU A 63 8.73 11.07 2.40
CA GLU A 63 7.70 11.22 1.37
C GLU A 63 7.24 9.85 0.84
N VAL A 64 8.14 8.88 0.71
CA VAL A 64 7.75 7.50 0.34
C VAL A 64 6.90 6.86 1.44
N ILE A 65 7.27 6.97 2.72
CA ILE A 65 6.47 6.43 3.82
C ILE A 65 5.09 7.11 3.85
N GLY A 66 5.04 8.43 3.67
CA GLY A 66 3.79 9.19 3.57
C GLY A 66 2.92 8.75 2.39
N HIS A 67 3.53 8.50 1.23
CA HIS A 67 2.83 7.94 0.07
C HIS A 67 2.25 6.54 0.36
N LEU A 68 2.97 5.70 1.10
CA LEU A 68 2.43 4.40 1.54
C LEU A 68 1.17 4.57 2.39
N LEU A 69 1.18 5.53 3.33
CA LEU A 69 0.05 5.84 4.19
C LEU A 69 -1.19 6.29 3.39
N ASP A 70 -1.01 7.24 2.49
CA ASP A 70 -2.12 7.79 1.71
C ASP A 70 -2.67 6.78 0.72
N THR A 71 -1.78 6.05 0.04
CA THR A 71 -2.17 4.98 -0.87
C THR A 71 -2.98 3.91 -0.14
N GLU A 72 -2.54 3.47 1.04
CA GLU A 72 -3.27 2.47 1.81
C GLU A 72 -4.66 2.96 2.24
N ARG A 73 -4.82 4.24 2.63
CA ARG A 73 -6.13 4.83 2.94
C ARG A 73 -7.07 4.81 1.73
N VAL A 74 -6.57 5.25 0.58
CA VAL A 74 -7.35 5.25 -0.67
C VAL A 74 -7.77 3.83 -1.04
N TYR A 75 -6.86 2.87 -0.98
CA TYR A 75 -7.15 1.48 -1.34
C TYR A 75 -8.06 0.79 -0.31
N ALA A 76 -7.90 1.05 0.98
CA ALA A 76 -8.80 0.55 2.02
C ALA A 76 -10.23 1.09 1.83
N TYR A 77 -10.39 2.37 1.48
CA TYR A 77 -11.69 2.95 1.14
C TYR A 77 -12.31 2.29 -0.09
N ARG A 78 -11.53 2.10 -1.16
CA ARG A 78 -12.00 1.41 -2.38
C ARG A 78 -12.42 -0.03 -2.08
N LEU A 79 -11.61 -0.74 -1.29
CA LEU A 79 -11.89 -2.11 -0.83
C LEU A 79 -13.20 -2.17 -0.05
N LEU A 80 -13.41 -1.25 0.90
CA LEU A 80 -14.66 -1.14 1.65
C LEU A 80 -15.85 -1.01 0.71
N ARG A 81 -15.83 -0.02 -0.20
CA ARG A 81 -16.91 0.29 -1.13
C ARG A 81 -17.25 -0.91 -2.02
N ILE A 82 -16.26 -1.45 -2.71
CA ILE A 82 -16.45 -2.56 -3.66
C ILE A 82 -16.86 -3.83 -2.92
N SER A 83 -16.27 -4.13 -1.77
CA SER A 83 -16.67 -5.32 -0.99
C SER A 83 -18.10 -5.24 -0.43
N ARG A 84 -18.67 -4.05 -0.29
CA ARG A 84 -20.08 -3.83 0.08
C ARG A 84 -21.03 -3.82 -1.12
N GLY A 85 -20.51 -3.98 -2.36
CA GLY A 85 -21.32 -4.00 -3.58
C GLY A 85 -21.64 -2.62 -4.12
N ASP A 86 -20.92 -1.60 -3.70
CA ASP A 86 -21.07 -0.26 -4.24
C ASP A 86 -20.49 -0.20 -5.66
N VAL A 87 -21.31 0.20 -6.61
CA VAL A 87 -20.99 0.28 -8.04
C VAL A 87 -20.64 1.70 -8.50
N THR A 88 -20.64 2.67 -7.58
CA THR A 88 -20.25 4.04 -7.88
C THR A 88 -18.80 4.08 -8.34
N GLU A 89 -18.52 4.77 -9.43
CA GLU A 89 -17.16 4.99 -9.89
C GLU A 89 -16.35 5.79 -8.83
N LEU A 90 -15.22 5.26 -8.44
CA LEU A 90 -14.34 5.87 -7.45
C LEU A 90 -13.23 6.66 -8.13
N PRO A 91 -12.98 7.92 -7.72
CA PRO A 91 -11.99 8.76 -8.38
C PRO A 91 -10.57 8.23 -8.25
N GLY A 92 -9.71 8.67 -9.19
CA GLY A 92 -8.26 8.60 -9.04
C GLY A 92 -7.75 9.64 -8.03
N PHE A 93 -6.45 9.61 -7.77
CA PHE A 93 -5.75 10.65 -7.04
C PHE A 93 -4.35 10.86 -7.64
N ASP A 94 -3.83 12.06 -7.50
CA ASP A 94 -2.47 12.41 -7.94
C ASP A 94 -1.49 12.17 -6.80
N GLU A 95 -0.72 11.10 -6.91
CA GLU A 95 0.26 10.68 -5.90
C GLU A 95 1.34 11.73 -5.67
N THR A 96 1.73 12.48 -6.71
CA THR A 96 2.75 13.53 -6.62
C THR A 96 2.24 14.73 -5.84
N THR A 97 1.03 15.17 -6.14
CA THR A 97 0.36 16.25 -5.40
C THR A 97 0.17 15.85 -3.93
N TYR A 98 -0.29 14.61 -3.66
CA TYR A 98 -0.47 14.13 -2.28
C TYR A 98 0.84 14.09 -1.51
N ALA A 99 1.93 13.60 -2.12
CA ALA A 99 3.23 13.56 -1.48
C ALA A 99 3.76 14.97 -1.14
N SER A 100 3.51 15.98 -2.00
CA SER A 100 3.94 17.35 -1.75
C SER A 100 3.07 18.06 -0.71
N GLU A 101 1.74 17.94 -0.82
CA GLU A 101 0.81 18.59 0.10
C GLU A 101 0.77 17.92 1.48
N GLY A 102 1.09 16.63 1.56
CA GLY A 102 1.18 15.88 2.80
C GLY A 102 2.29 16.34 3.74
N GLN A 103 3.26 17.13 3.25
CA GLN A 103 4.36 17.75 4.01
C GLN A 103 5.08 16.77 4.94
N PHE A 104 5.24 15.52 4.51
CA PHE A 104 5.78 14.42 5.31
C PHE A 104 7.20 14.69 5.84
N ASN A 105 7.95 15.55 5.16
CA ASN A 105 9.29 15.97 5.59
C ASN A 105 9.29 16.75 6.92
N LEU A 106 8.17 17.32 7.33
CA LEU A 106 8.03 18.04 8.60
C LEU A 106 7.75 17.11 9.79
N ARG A 107 7.45 15.84 9.52
CA ARG A 107 7.13 14.83 10.53
C ARG A 107 8.36 13.98 10.85
N SER A 108 8.41 13.40 12.05
CA SER A 108 9.47 12.44 12.38
C SER A 108 9.26 11.09 11.70
N VAL A 109 10.34 10.33 11.51
CA VAL A 109 10.26 8.96 11.00
C VAL A 109 9.42 8.08 11.93
N GLU A 110 9.60 8.25 13.23
CA GLU A 110 8.86 7.49 14.25
C GLU A 110 7.34 7.72 14.16
N GLU A 111 6.90 8.98 13.99
CA GLU A 111 5.48 9.30 13.79
C GLU A 111 4.91 8.64 12.53
N LEU A 112 5.64 8.71 11.41
CA LEU A 112 5.20 8.12 10.14
C LEU A 112 5.09 6.59 10.23
N VAL A 113 6.08 5.93 10.83
CA VAL A 113 6.07 4.46 11.04
C VAL A 113 4.97 4.05 12.00
N SER A 114 4.78 4.79 13.10
CA SER A 114 3.70 4.53 14.07
C SER A 114 2.32 4.63 13.41
N GLU A 115 2.10 5.67 12.59
CA GLU A 115 0.86 5.85 11.85
C GLU A 115 0.63 4.72 10.83
N PHE A 116 1.69 4.28 10.14
CA PHE A 116 1.60 3.15 9.20
C PHE A 116 1.15 1.87 9.91
N LYS A 117 1.64 1.59 11.12
CA LYS A 117 1.21 0.44 11.94
C LYS A 117 -0.28 0.51 12.25
N LEU A 118 -0.78 1.66 12.69
CA LEU A 118 -2.19 1.86 13.00
C LEU A 118 -3.07 1.73 11.75
N GLN A 119 -2.65 2.33 10.65
CA GLN A 119 -3.37 2.23 9.38
C GLN A 119 -3.43 0.77 8.90
N ARG A 120 -2.32 0.04 8.91
CA ARG A 120 -2.25 -1.36 8.53
C ARG A 120 -3.10 -2.25 9.44
N ALA A 121 -3.11 -2.01 10.74
CA ALA A 121 -3.98 -2.73 11.67
C ALA A 121 -5.47 -2.53 11.31
N SER A 122 -5.87 -1.31 10.96
CA SER A 122 -7.22 -1.00 10.48
C SER A 122 -7.55 -1.71 9.16
N THR A 123 -6.61 -1.67 8.21
CA THR A 123 -6.77 -2.37 6.92
C THR A 123 -6.91 -3.89 7.11
N LEU A 124 -6.10 -4.49 7.97
CA LEU A 124 -6.21 -5.93 8.29
C LEU A 124 -7.53 -6.28 8.95
N ALA A 125 -8.05 -5.43 9.83
CA ALA A 125 -9.37 -5.62 10.45
C ALA A 125 -10.47 -5.58 9.39
N LEU A 126 -10.43 -4.63 8.45
CA LEU A 126 -11.35 -4.58 7.31
C LEU A 126 -11.26 -5.86 6.47
N VAL A 127 -10.05 -6.25 6.06
CA VAL A 127 -9.79 -7.43 5.24
C VAL A 127 -10.33 -8.70 5.89
N ASN A 128 -10.08 -8.90 7.19
CA ASN A 128 -10.56 -10.07 7.93
C ASN A 128 -12.09 -10.08 8.10
N GLY A 129 -12.73 -8.93 8.04
CA GLY A 129 -14.19 -8.80 8.14
C GLY A 129 -14.93 -8.92 6.80
N ILE A 130 -14.24 -9.12 5.66
CA ILE A 130 -14.87 -9.29 4.35
C ILE A 130 -15.34 -10.74 4.19
N PRO A 131 -16.65 -10.99 3.96
CA PRO A 131 -17.16 -12.34 3.74
C PRO A 131 -16.62 -12.93 2.42
N PRO A 132 -16.38 -14.25 2.34
CA PRO A 132 -15.82 -14.91 1.15
C PRO A 132 -16.54 -14.56 -0.16
N ALA A 133 -17.87 -14.45 -0.14
CA ALA A 133 -18.68 -14.13 -1.32
C ALA A 133 -18.50 -12.69 -1.83
N ALA A 134 -17.84 -11.81 -1.07
CA ALA A 134 -17.61 -10.43 -1.46
C ALA A 134 -16.28 -10.21 -2.21
N TRP A 135 -15.33 -11.15 -2.12
CA TRP A 135 -14.02 -11.04 -2.75
C TRP A 135 -14.04 -10.89 -4.28
N PRO A 136 -14.91 -11.62 -5.02
CA PRO A 136 -14.99 -11.45 -6.48
C PRO A 136 -15.82 -10.25 -6.93
N ARG A 137 -16.39 -9.44 -6.01
CA ARG A 137 -17.13 -8.23 -6.39
C ARG A 137 -16.22 -7.27 -7.09
N VAL A 138 -16.71 -6.69 -8.19
CA VAL A 138 -15.99 -5.77 -9.07
C VAL A 138 -16.63 -4.40 -9.01
N GLY A 139 -15.81 -3.37 -8.95
CA GLY A 139 -16.17 -1.97 -9.11
C GLY A 139 -15.26 -1.26 -10.10
N THR A 140 -15.42 0.05 -10.21
CA THR A 140 -14.57 0.91 -11.05
C THR A 140 -13.82 1.89 -10.15
N ALA A 141 -12.51 1.96 -10.32
CA ALA A 141 -11.67 2.92 -9.61
C ALA A 141 -10.63 3.49 -10.56
N ASN A 142 -10.53 4.83 -10.64
CA ASN A 142 -9.62 5.52 -11.54
C ASN A 142 -9.82 5.10 -13.02
N GLY A 143 -11.08 4.93 -13.44
CA GLY A 143 -11.43 4.50 -14.80
C GLY A 143 -11.21 3.01 -15.11
N PHE A 144 -10.70 2.22 -14.16
CA PHE A 144 -10.39 0.80 -14.36
C PHE A 144 -11.28 -0.11 -13.51
N ARG A 145 -11.70 -1.22 -14.12
CA ARG A 145 -12.38 -2.28 -13.39
C ARG A 145 -11.39 -2.99 -12.46
N THR A 146 -11.80 -3.21 -11.21
CA THR A 146 -10.99 -3.93 -10.24
C THR A 146 -11.87 -4.70 -9.26
N SER A 147 -11.44 -5.88 -8.84
CA SER A 147 -12.15 -6.64 -7.82
C SER A 147 -11.67 -6.28 -6.41
N ALA A 148 -12.51 -6.57 -5.41
CA ALA A 148 -12.13 -6.40 -4.01
C ALA A 148 -10.84 -7.17 -3.67
N ARG A 149 -10.67 -8.39 -4.18
CA ARG A 149 -9.44 -9.18 -3.96
C ARG A 149 -8.22 -8.56 -4.62
N ALA A 150 -8.35 -7.94 -5.81
CA ALA A 150 -7.23 -7.28 -6.49
C ALA A 150 -6.69 -6.10 -5.67
N LEU A 151 -7.57 -5.32 -5.04
CA LEU A 151 -7.18 -4.16 -4.25
C LEU A 151 -6.27 -4.50 -3.06
N VAL A 152 -6.42 -5.68 -2.47
CA VAL A 152 -5.58 -6.11 -1.34
C VAL A 152 -4.14 -6.38 -1.79
N TYR A 153 -3.95 -6.88 -3.01
CA TYR A 153 -2.61 -7.16 -3.56
C TYR A 153 -1.82 -5.88 -3.89
N ILE A 154 -2.51 -4.77 -4.11
CA ILE A 154 -1.88 -3.51 -4.54
C ILE A 154 -1.22 -2.76 -3.37
N ALA A 155 -1.56 -3.07 -2.13
CA ALA A 155 -1.00 -2.43 -0.93
C ALA A 155 0.51 -2.75 -0.69
N HIS A 156 1.28 -3.11 -1.74
CA HIS A 156 2.64 -3.63 -1.62
C HIS A 156 3.71 -2.68 -2.19
N HIS A 157 4.07 -1.63 -1.45
CA HIS A 157 5.09 -0.68 -1.93
C HIS A 157 6.39 -0.63 -1.08
N CYS A 158 6.49 -1.31 0.05
CA CYS A 158 7.69 -1.30 0.90
C CYS A 158 8.97 -1.77 0.16
N ARG A 159 8.80 -2.54 -0.94
CA ARG A 159 9.91 -2.98 -1.80
C ARG A 159 10.73 -1.82 -2.38
N VAL A 160 10.10 -0.68 -2.68
CA VAL A 160 10.79 0.50 -3.23
C VAL A 160 11.82 1.05 -2.24
N LEU A 161 11.51 1.09 -0.95
CA LEU A 161 12.45 1.54 0.10
C LEU A 161 13.69 0.64 0.15
N ARG A 162 13.50 -0.68 0.03
CA ARG A 162 14.60 -1.64 0.05
C ARG A 162 15.48 -1.55 -1.21
N GLU A 163 14.85 -1.58 -2.38
CA GLU A 163 15.56 -1.71 -3.65
C GLU A 163 16.23 -0.41 -4.12
N ARG A 164 15.55 0.73 -3.94
CA ARG A 164 16.03 2.01 -4.49
C ARG A 164 16.75 2.88 -3.47
N TYR A 165 16.30 2.86 -2.20
CA TYR A 165 16.93 3.66 -1.16
C TYR A 165 18.03 2.90 -0.42
N ARG A 166 18.27 1.62 -0.77
CA ARG A 166 19.33 0.76 -0.22
C ARG A 166 19.33 0.74 1.31
N LEU A 167 18.17 0.85 1.93
CA LEU A 167 18.05 0.70 3.36
C LEU A 167 18.46 -0.73 3.74
N PRO A 168 19.35 -0.91 4.72
CA PRO A 168 19.86 -2.22 5.08
C PRO A 168 18.70 -3.11 5.53
N ALA A 169 18.64 -4.32 4.99
CA ALA A 169 17.89 -5.38 5.66
C ALA A 169 18.64 -5.67 6.96
N THR A 170 18.01 -5.43 8.10
CA THR A 170 18.55 -5.88 9.38
C THR A 170 18.69 -7.42 9.33
N ARG A 171 19.86 -7.91 9.72
CA ARG A 171 20.18 -9.34 9.79
C ARG A 171 19.41 -10.02 10.90
#